data_5e3456d8380789dcb7a0bd2990ed6ffc
#
_entry.id   5e3456d8380789dcb7a0bd2990ed6ffc
#
_cell.length_a   1.000
_cell.length_b   1.000
_cell.length_c   1.000
_cell.angle_alpha   90.00
_cell.angle_beta   90.00
_cell.angle_gamma   90.00
#
_symmetry.space_group_name_H-M   'P 1'
#
loop_
_entity.id
_entity.type
_entity.pdbx_description
1 polymer ?
#
loop_
_entity_poly.entity_id
_entity_poly.type
_entity_poly.pdbx_seq_one_letter_code
_entity_poly.pdbx_strand_id
1 'polypeptide(L)'
;MNEDEELIIDEDIDFDEEFSELEIKKSQYSFQQIKDICLTNPLYKRRYFRDDNENILNICYNCQNFQAINALLTRRSARRKCQFSYTLLMAIVCNPHISEKQKCYMIDKLVNLGTEINHANIFGETALYFAVLSHQKFVVECLLKNGANPNIEGNFSISPLMIACYFADFYTASLLIHYGADLNTESSFPNWKVLDFAMLSENPDFESMLRELGAKGGIGYDLLT
;
A
#
# COMPACT_ATOMS: atom_id res chain seq x y z
N MET A 1 16.16 -31.69 -11.74
CA MET A 1 16.34 -32.16 -10.34
C MET A 1 17.37 -31.24 -9.75
N ASN A 2 16.95 -30.26 -9.06
CA ASN A 2 17.74 -29.55 -8.05
C ASN A 2 16.76 -29.01 -7.06
N GLU A 3 16.84 -29.59 -5.91
CA GLU A 3 16.03 -29.38 -4.74
C GLU A 3 16.29 -27.96 -4.21
N ASP A 4 15.22 -27.25 -3.94
CA ASP A 4 15.24 -26.01 -3.16
C ASP A 4 15.67 -26.38 -1.73
N GLU A 5 16.94 -26.21 -1.40
CA GLU A 5 17.39 -26.25 0.00
C GLU A 5 16.76 -25.06 0.71
N GLU A 6 15.73 -25.33 1.49
CA GLU A 6 15.17 -24.39 2.47
C GLU A 6 16.23 -24.19 3.57
N LEU A 7 16.95 -23.08 3.50
CA LEU A 7 17.78 -22.62 4.61
C LEU A 7 16.87 -22.13 5.75
N ILE A 8 16.79 -22.94 6.80
CA ILE A 8 16.24 -22.54 8.10
C ILE A 8 17.26 -21.58 8.73
N ILE A 9 16.93 -20.30 8.80
CA ILE A 9 17.79 -19.28 9.39
C ILE A 9 17.22 -18.89 10.75
N ASP A 10 18.05 -18.99 11.79
CA ASP A 10 17.75 -18.65 13.18
C ASP A 10 17.28 -17.19 13.37
N GLU A 11 16.39 -16.98 14.35
CA GLU A 11 15.64 -15.73 14.54
C GLU A 11 16.46 -14.51 15.03
N ASP A 12 17.75 -14.69 15.40
CA ASP A 12 18.56 -13.68 16.10
C ASP A 12 19.72 -13.07 15.29
N ILE A 13 19.76 -13.22 13.96
CA ILE A 13 20.89 -12.77 13.16
C ILE A 13 20.70 -11.35 12.63
N ASP A 14 21.76 -10.55 12.86
CA ASP A 14 21.83 -9.16 12.44
C ASP A 14 21.64 -9.01 10.91
N PHE A 15 20.65 -8.25 10.55
CA PHE A 15 20.16 -8.12 9.18
C PHE A 15 21.24 -7.70 8.18
N ASP A 16 22.18 -6.91 8.63
CA ASP A 16 23.16 -6.26 7.75
C ASP A 16 24.26 -7.21 7.28
N GLU A 17 24.58 -8.28 8.02
CA GLU A 17 25.61 -9.25 7.64
C GLU A 17 25.11 -10.37 6.73
N GLU A 18 23.96 -10.98 7.01
CA GLU A 18 23.48 -12.14 6.24
C GLU A 18 22.77 -11.79 4.93
N PHE A 19 22.06 -10.66 4.91
CA PHE A 19 21.41 -10.23 3.68
C PHE A 19 22.41 -9.89 2.59
N SER A 20 23.61 -9.47 2.99
CA SER A 20 24.66 -9.07 2.06
C SER A 20 25.24 -10.22 1.25
N GLU A 21 25.31 -11.43 1.79
CA GLU A 21 26.13 -12.45 1.14
C GLU A 21 25.37 -13.49 0.30
N LEU A 22 24.21 -13.96 0.72
CA LEU A 22 23.56 -15.11 0.06
C LEU A 22 22.54 -14.72 -1.04
N GLU A 23 21.76 -13.68 -0.83
CA GLU A 23 20.70 -13.32 -1.78
C GLU A 23 21.17 -12.34 -2.85
N ILE A 24 22.14 -11.49 -2.50
CA ILE A 24 22.75 -10.56 -3.46
C ILE A 24 23.68 -11.27 -4.42
N LYS A 25 24.27 -12.41 -4.05
CA LYS A 25 25.05 -13.27 -4.98
C LYS A 25 24.22 -13.77 -6.17
N LYS A 26 22.90 -13.80 -6.07
CA LYS A 26 21.98 -14.14 -7.18
C LYS A 26 21.52 -12.92 -7.96
N SER A 27 21.81 -11.70 -7.51
CA SER A 27 21.49 -10.46 -8.23
C SER A 27 22.72 -9.92 -8.95
N GLN A 28 22.49 -9.23 -10.08
CA GLN A 28 23.57 -8.55 -10.81
C GLN A 28 24.15 -7.32 -10.08
N TYR A 29 23.64 -7.02 -8.87
CA TYR A 29 24.03 -5.86 -8.08
C TYR A 29 24.56 -6.30 -6.72
N SER A 30 25.70 -5.75 -6.28
CA SER A 30 26.14 -5.88 -4.90
C SER A 30 25.26 -5.05 -3.95
N PHE A 31 25.24 -5.40 -2.67
CA PHE A 31 24.51 -4.62 -1.65
C PHE A 31 24.95 -3.15 -1.66
N GLN A 32 26.25 -2.88 -1.79
CA GLN A 32 26.78 -1.53 -1.87
C GLN A 32 26.29 -0.78 -3.12
N GLN A 33 26.21 -1.44 -4.26
CA GLN A 33 25.66 -0.84 -5.48
C GLN A 33 24.16 -0.54 -5.35
N ILE A 34 23.38 -1.44 -4.71
CA ILE A 34 21.97 -1.19 -4.41
C ILE A 34 21.83 0.02 -3.47
N LYS A 35 22.65 0.06 -2.42
CA LYS A 35 22.73 1.17 -1.47
C LYS A 35 23.04 2.49 -2.17
N ASP A 36 24.08 2.52 -2.99
CA ASP A 36 24.50 3.72 -3.71
C ASP A 36 23.43 4.23 -4.69
N ILE A 37 22.75 3.32 -5.39
CA ILE A 37 21.62 3.64 -6.28
C ILE A 37 20.46 4.29 -5.49
N CYS A 38 20.21 3.83 -4.27
CA CYS A 38 19.10 4.30 -3.45
C CYS A 38 19.38 5.62 -2.73
N LEU A 39 20.64 5.88 -2.37
CA LEU A 39 21.04 7.07 -1.60
C LEU A 39 21.26 8.34 -2.44
N THR A 40 21.33 8.23 -3.76
CA THR A 40 21.62 9.37 -4.64
C THR A 40 20.48 10.36 -4.81
N ASN A 41 19.29 10.12 -4.24
CA ASN A 41 18.16 11.04 -4.38
C ASN A 41 17.85 11.80 -3.07
N PRO A 42 18.18 13.11 -2.98
CA PRO A 42 18.07 13.89 -1.74
C PRO A 42 16.63 14.24 -1.32
N LEU A 43 15.63 14.02 -2.17
CA LEU A 43 14.27 14.52 -1.94
C LEU A 43 13.44 13.69 -0.94
N TYR A 44 13.87 12.47 -0.59
CA TYR A 44 13.04 11.51 0.15
C TYR A 44 13.38 11.32 1.63
N LYS A 45 14.34 12.03 2.17
CA LYS A 45 14.71 11.97 3.61
C LYS A 45 13.61 12.43 4.59
N ARG A 46 12.42 12.84 4.14
CA ARG A 46 11.63 13.73 5.00
C ARG A 46 10.30 13.25 5.58
N ARG A 47 9.64 12.16 5.19
CA ARG A 47 8.28 12.00 5.73
C ARG A 47 7.86 10.68 6.36
N TYR A 48 8.24 9.51 5.85
CA TYR A 48 7.61 8.27 6.29
C TYR A 48 8.54 7.19 6.87
N PHE A 49 9.84 7.21 6.55
CA PHE A 49 10.79 6.19 6.98
C PHE A 49 12.02 6.87 7.60
N ARG A 50 11.78 7.55 8.73
CA ARG A 50 12.83 8.19 9.52
C ARG A 50 13.47 7.19 10.48
N ASP A 51 14.10 6.17 9.98
CA ASP A 51 15.09 5.44 10.76
C ASP A 51 16.44 5.67 10.11
N ASP A 52 17.42 6.09 10.91
CA ASP A 52 18.80 6.31 10.45
C ASP A 52 19.49 4.98 10.09
N ASN A 53 18.81 3.88 10.32
CA ASN A 53 19.21 2.55 9.88
C ASN A 53 18.73 2.34 8.43
N GLU A 54 19.65 1.94 7.57
CA GLU A 54 19.46 1.59 6.16
C GLU A 54 18.52 0.39 6.01
N ASN A 55 17.24 0.62 6.26
CA ASN A 55 16.22 -0.40 6.27
C ASN A 55 15.80 -0.74 4.84
N ILE A 56 15.56 -2.01 4.55
CA ILE A 56 15.02 -2.50 3.28
C ILE A 56 13.76 -1.75 2.84
N LEU A 57 12.94 -1.27 3.78
CA LEU A 57 11.76 -0.49 3.45
C LEU A 57 12.13 0.87 2.85
N ASN A 58 13.16 1.55 3.39
CA ASN A 58 13.68 2.80 2.82
C ASN A 58 14.24 2.59 1.42
N ILE A 59 14.97 1.48 1.23
CA ILE A 59 15.48 1.10 -0.07
C ILE A 59 14.32 0.88 -1.03
N CYS A 60 13.35 0.08 -0.67
CA CYS A 60 12.21 -0.22 -1.54
C CYS A 60 11.32 1.00 -1.83
N TYR A 61 11.25 1.96 -0.91
CA TYR A 61 10.51 3.20 -1.13
C TYR A 61 11.25 4.17 -2.06
N ASN A 62 12.57 4.31 -1.92
CA ASN A 62 13.34 5.33 -2.62
C ASN A 62 14.01 4.85 -3.91
N CYS A 63 14.16 3.53 -4.10
CA CYS A 63 14.92 2.98 -5.21
C CYS A 63 14.18 3.14 -6.54
N GLN A 64 14.89 3.61 -7.55
CA GLN A 64 14.40 3.72 -8.93
C GLN A 64 14.61 2.43 -9.74
N ASN A 65 15.46 1.54 -9.25
CA ASN A 65 15.82 0.33 -9.96
C ASN A 65 14.93 -0.85 -9.57
N PHE A 66 13.98 -1.17 -10.45
CA PHE A 66 13.06 -2.30 -10.28
C PHE A 66 13.78 -3.63 -10.00
N GLN A 67 14.86 -3.92 -10.71
CA GLN A 67 15.56 -5.20 -10.55
C GLN A 67 16.24 -5.30 -9.18
N ALA A 68 16.81 -4.19 -8.70
CA ALA A 68 17.39 -4.12 -7.37
C ALA A 68 16.34 -4.36 -6.28
N ILE A 69 15.19 -3.67 -6.36
CA ILE A 69 14.09 -3.90 -5.42
C ILE A 69 13.61 -5.36 -5.49
N ASN A 70 13.42 -5.89 -6.70
CA ASN A 70 12.93 -7.25 -6.90
C ASN A 70 13.88 -8.31 -6.32
N ALA A 71 15.18 -8.06 -6.31
CA ALA A 71 16.18 -8.94 -5.69
C ALA A 71 16.06 -8.98 -4.15
N LEU A 72 15.52 -7.93 -3.54
CA LEU A 72 15.30 -7.81 -2.08
C LEU A 72 14.01 -8.48 -1.60
N LEU A 73 13.14 -8.95 -2.51
CA LEU A 73 11.85 -9.56 -2.15
C LEU A 73 12.02 -11.05 -1.81
N THR A 74 12.14 -11.34 -0.54
CA THR A 74 12.29 -12.68 0.05
C THR A 74 11.18 -12.95 1.05
N ARG A 75 11.02 -14.20 1.51
CA ARG A 75 10.08 -14.57 2.57
C ARG A 75 10.33 -13.77 3.86
N ARG A 76 11.59 -13.52 4.20
CA ARG A 76 11.98 -12.76 5.39
C ARG A 76 11.59 -11.28 5.22
N SER A 77 11.96 -10.67 4.11
CA SER A 77 11.63 -9.27 3.84
C SER A 77 10.12 -9.03 3.70
N ALA A 78 9.38 -9.99 3.13
CA ALA A 78 7.93 -9.93 2.96
C ALA A 78 7.15 -9.82 4.29
N ARG A 79 7.72 -10.32 5.40
CA ARG A 79 7.11 -10.29 6.74
C ARG A 79 7.65 -9.17 7.62
N ARG A 80 8.58 -8.36 7.14
CA ARG A 80 9.18 -7.29 7.92
C ARG A 80 8.23 -6.12 8.12
N LYS A 81 8.31 -5.56 9.31
CA LYS A 81 7.60 -4.35 9.72
C LYS A 81 8.63 -3.39 10.32
N CYS A 82 8.54 -2.12 9.99
CA CYS A 82 9.38 -1.09 10.60
C CYS A 82 8.64 -0.38 11.72
N GLN A 83 9.27 0.66 12.25
CA GLN A 83 8.63 1.60 13.17
C GLN A 83 7.27 2.06 12.59
N PHE A 84 6.27 2.21 13.46
CA PHE A 84 4.88 2.49 13.09
C PHE A 84 4.19 1.38 12.27
N SER A 85 4.70 0.16 12.28
CA SER A 85 4.09 -1.01 11.60
C SER A 85 3.97 -0.90 10.08
N TYR A 86 4.80 -0.11 9.41
CA TYR A 86 4.85 -0.13 7.95
C TYR A 86 5.44 -1.44 7.44
N THR A 87 4.89 -1.93 6.32
CA THR A 87 5.34 -3.16 5.67
C THR A 87 6.06 -2.87 4.36
N LEU A 88 6.79 -3.86 3.87
CA LEU A 88 7.43 -3.81 2.56
C LEU A 88 6.42 -3.58 1.43
N LEU A 89 5.22 -4.17 1.55
CA LEU A 89 4.13 -3.97 0.61
C LEU A 89 3.72 -2.49 0.53
N MET A 90 3.56 -1.82 1.68
CA MET A 90 3.26 -0.38 1.73
C MET A 90 4.38 0.45 1.11
N ALA A 91 5.65 0.11 1.39
CA ALA A 91 6.80 0.81 0.83
C ALA A 91 6.84 0.73 -0.72
N ILE A 92 6.52 -0.43 -1.29
CA ILE A 92 6.45 -0.62 -2.74
C ILE A 92 5.28 0.16 -3.35
N VAL A 93 4.11 0.11 -2.74
CA VAL A 93 2.95 0.87 -3.20
C VAL A 93 3.25 2.37 -3.21
N CYS A 94 3.89 2.88 -2.16
CA CYS A 94 4.24 4.29 -2.03
C CYS A 94 5.47 4.71 -2.87
N ASN A 95 6.21 3.78 -3.48
CA ASN A 95 7.38 4.14 -4.29
C ASN A 95 6.97 4.99 -5.51
N PRO A 96 7.48 6.20 -5.66
CA PRO A 96 7.09 7.08 -6.77
C PRO A 96 7.84 6.81 -8.08
N HIS A 97 8.86 5.97 -8.06
CA HIS A 97 9.81 5.82 -9.16
C HIS A 97 9.55 4.60 -10.05
N ILE A 98 8.81 3.61 -9.54
CA ILE A 98 8.46 2.41 -10.30
C ILE A 98 7.03 2.49 -10.82
N SER A 99 6.82 1.95 -12.02
CA SER A 99 5.50 1.97 -12.66
C SER A 99 4.50 1.08 -11.92
N GLU A 100 3.20 1.39 -12.05
CA GLU A 100 2.14 0.57 -11.47
C GLU A 100 2.23 -0.90 -11.91
N LYS A 101 2.59 -1.17 -13.17
CA LYS A 101 2.80 -2.52 -13.69
C LYS A 101 3.91 -3.27 -12.95
N GLN A 102 5.02 -2.59 -12.63
CA GLN A 102 6.10 -3.17 -11.85
C GLN A 102 5.70 -3.40 -10.40
N LYS A 103 4.93 -2.47 -9.82
CA LYS A 103 4.34 -2.64 -8.49
C LYS A 103 3.43 -3.86 -8.43
N CYS A 104 2.53 -4.05 -9.40
CA CYS A 104 1.66 -5.22 -9.46
C CYS A 104 2.45 -6.53 -9.48
N TYR A 105 3.50 -6.62 -10.31
CA TYR A 105 4.38 -7.78 -10.30
C TYR A 105 4.99 -8.07 -8.93
N MET A 106 5.44 -7.01 -8.22
CA MET A 106 6.02 -7.15 -6.88
C MET A 106 4.97 -7.52 -5.82
N ILE A 107 3.75 -7.00 -5.93
CA ILE A 107 2.61 -7.34 -5.07
C ILE A 107 2.31 -8.83 -5.17
N ASP A 108 2.15 -9.35 -6.40
CA ASP A 108 1.91 -10.78 -6.64
C ASP A 108 3.02 -11.64 -6.04
N LYS A 109 4.28 -11.23 -6.24
CA LYS A 109 5.43 -11.93 -5.65
C LYS A 109 5.40 -11.89 -4.12
N LEU A 110 5.13 -10.74 -3.49
CA LEU A 110 5.06 -10.61 -2.04
C LEU A 110 3.92 -11.44 -1.45
N VAL A 111 2.76 -11.48 -2.09
CA VAL A 111 1.63 -12.32 -1.66
C VAL A 111 2.01 -13.80 -1.70
N ASN A 112 2.68 -14.25 -2.75
CA ASN A 112 3.19 -15.62 -2.86
C ASN A 112 4.26 -15.94 -1.80
N LEU A 113 5.00 -14.95 -1.32
CA LEU A 113 5.96 -15.07 -0.22
C LEU A 113 5.30 -15.01 1.17
N GLY A 114 3.97 -14.83 1.23
CA GLY A 114 3.19 -14.86 2.47
C GLY A 114 3.10 -13.51 3.19
N THR A 115 3.16 -12.40 2.45
CA THR A 115 2.88 -11.07 3.01
C THR A 115 1.44 -10.97 3.50
N GLU A 116 1.26 -10.37 4.66
CA GLU A 116 -0.04 -9.99 5.21
C GLU A 116 -0.63 -8.80 4.42
N ILE A 117 -1.43 -9.08 3.38
CA ILE A 117 -1.94 -8.04 2.48
C ILE A 117 -2.82 -7.00 3.19
N ASN A 118 -3.54 -7.43 4.23
CA ASN A 118 -4.45 -6.60 5.03
C ASN A 118 -3.80 -6.02 6.28
N HIS A 119 -2.47 -6.08 6.38
CA HIS A 119 -1.78 -5.45 7.51
C HIS A 119 -2.02 -3.95 7.50
N ALA A 120 -2.38 -3.41 8.67
CA ALA A 120 -2.54 -1.98 8.89
C ALA A 120 -1.38 -1.43 9.72
N ASN A 121 -0.90 -0.24 9.40
CA ASN A 121 0.05 0.48 10.23
C ASN A 121 -0.65 0.99 11.53
N ILE A 122 0.08 1.69 12.39
CA ILE A 122 -0.49 2.22 13.66
C ILE A 122 -1.60 3.26 13.45
N PHE A 123 -1.78 3.77 12.24
CA PHE A 123 -2.85 4.70 11.86
C PHE A 123 -4.05 4.01 11.20
N GLY A 124 -4.06 2.67 11.13
CA GLY A 124 -5.08 1.88 10.44
C GLY A 124 -4.89 1.76 8.93
N GLU A 125 -3.86 2.41 8.36
CA GLU A 125 -3.67 2.49 6.92
C GLU A 125 -3.06 1.20 6.36
N THR A 126 -3.67 0.66 5.30
CA THR A 126 -3.21 -0.53 4.58
C THR A 126 -2.50 -0.15 3.27
N ALA A 127 -1.91 -1.13 2.60
CA ALA A 127 -1.38 -0.94 1.25
C ALA A 127 -2.47 -0.48 0.26
N LEU A 128 -3.70 -1.02 0.39
CA LEU A 128 -4.84 -0.60 -0.42
C LEU A 128 -5.22 0.87 -0.16
N TYR A 129 -5.22 1.29 1.11
CA TYR A 129 -5.47 2.69 1.49
C TYR A 129 -4.50 3.65 0.79
N PHE A 130 -3.19 3.33 0.81
CA PHE A 130 -2.17 4.14 0.12
C PHE A 130 -2.32 4.12 -1.40
N ALA A 131 -2.69 2.99 -1.99
CA ALA A 131 -2.90 2.89 -3.44
C ALA A 131 -4.06 3.78 -3.90
N VAL A 132 -5.17 3.80 -3.15
CA VAL A 132 -6.33 4.67 -3.42
C VAL A 132 -5.95 6.14 -3.25
N LEU A 133 -5.30 6.49 -2.13
CA LEU A 133 -4.85 7.86 -1.84
C LEU A 133 -3.89 8.42 -2.90
N SER A 134 -3.10 7.54 -3.53
CA SER A 134 -2.14 7.90 -4.58
C SER A 134 -2.69 7.73 -6.00
N HIS A 135 -4.00 7.50 -6.18
CA HIS A 135 -4.68 7.32 -7.47
C HIS A 135 -4.09 6.24 -8.38
N GLN A 136 -3.54 5.17 -7.81
CA GLN A 136 -2.88 4.09 -8.53
C GLN A 136 -3.89 3.00 -8.93
N LYS A 137 -4.66 3.24 -9.98
CA LYS A 137 -5.82 2.40 -10.38
C LYS A 137 -5.47 0.93 -10.60
N PHE A 138 -4.37 0.66 -11.29
CA PHE A 138 -3.92 -0.72 -11.53
C PHE A 138 -3.40 -1.40 -10.27
N VAL A 139 -2.77 -0.65 -9.37
CA VAL A 139 -2.31 -1.18 -8.08
C VAL A 139 -3.50 -1.49 -7.17
N VAL A 140 -4.53 -0.63 -7.14
CA VAL A 140 -5.79 -0.89 -6.42
C VAL A 140 -6.41 -2.19 -6.90
N GLU A 141 -6.58 -2.35 -8.22
CA GLU A 141 -7.14 -3.58 -8.80
C GLU A 141 -6.30 -4.82 -8.46
N CYS A 142 -4.97 -4.70 -8.55
CA CYS A 142 -4.05 -5.78 -8.21
C CYS A 142 -4.17 -6.19 -6.74
N LEU A 143 -4.22 -5.23 -5.81
CA LEU A 143 -4.37 -5.51 -4.38
C LEU A 143 -5.72 -6.19 -4.07
N LEU A 144 -6.80 -5.70 -4.65
CA LEU A 144 -8.14 -6.27 -4.48
C LEU A 144 -8.21 -7.72 -5.02
N LYS A 145 -7.65 -7.99 -6.19
CA LYS A 145 -7.53 -9.34 -6.77
C LYS A 145 -6.74 -10.30 -5.87
N ASN A 146 -5.78 -9.78 -5.14
CA ASN A 146 -4.97 -10.54 -4.18
C ASN A 146 -5.61 -10.63 -2.78
N GLY A 147 -6.86 -10.20 -2.61
CA GLY A 147 -7.61 -10.34 -1.35
C GLY A 147 -7.45 -9.19 -0.37
N ALA A 148 -7.06 -8.00 -0.82
CA ALA A 148 -7.12 -6.82 0.01
C ALA A 148 -8.57 -6.51 0.40
N ASN A 149 -8.79 -6.27 1.70
CA ASN A 149 -10.11 -5.94 2.23
C ASN A 149 -10.38 -4.44 2.02
N PRO A 150 -11.41 -4.05 1.25
CA PRO A 150 -11.73 -2.65 0.98
C PRO A 150 -12.33 -1.89 2.16
N ASN A 151 -12.65 -2.60 3.26
CA ASN A 151 -13.34 -2.04 4.43
C ASN A 151 -12.39 -1.76 5.62
N ILE A 152 -11.09 -1.92 5.45
CA ILE A 152 -10.15 -1.52 6.51
C ILE A 152 -9.97 0.00 6.46
N GLU A 153 -10.37 0.63 7.53
CA GLU A 153 -10.36 2.08 7.70
C GLU A 153 -8.98 2.56 8.17
N GLY A 154 -8.57 3.70 7.66
CA GLY A 154 -7.39 4.42 8.13
C GLY A 154 -7.71 5.39 9.26
N ASN A 155 -6.88 6.41 9.39
CA ASN A 155 -7.04 7.43 10.42
C ASN A 155 -8.43 8.10 10.33
N PHE A 156 -9.02 8.42 11.49
CA PHE A 156 -10.39 8.94 11.63
C PHE A 156 -11.49 8.05 11.05
N SER A 157 -11.29 6.73 10.98
CA SER A 157 -12.21 5.77 10.35
C SER A 157 -12.54 6.11 8.88
N ILE A 158 -11.60 6.72 8.17
CA ILE A 158 -11.77 7.01 6.75
C ILE A 158 -11.51 5.73 5.94
N SER A 159 -12.54 5.26 5.25
CA SER A 159 -12.42 4.07 4.39
C SER A 159 -11.78 4.41 3.03
N PRO A 160 -11.18 3.43 2.32
CA PRO A 160 -10.72 3.61 0.96
C PRO A 160 -11.80 4.16 0.02
N LEU A 161 -13.06 3.74 0.20
CA LEU A 161 -14.19 4.23 -0.60
C LEU A 161 -14.46 5.72 -0.36
N MET A 162 -14.39 6.19 0.89
CA MET A 162 -14.52 7.62 1.21
C MET A 162 -13.46 8.47 0.49
N ILE A 163 -12.22 7.98 0.43
CA ILE A 163 -11.14 8.66 -0.30
C ILE A 163 -11.45 8.73 -1.79
N ALA A 164 -11.85 7.61 -2.40
CA ALA A 164 -12.21 7.58 -3.82
C ALA A 164 -13.38 8.53 -4.12
N CYS A 165 -14.36 8.62 -3.21
CA CYS A 165 -15.50 9.55 -3.34
C CYS A 165 -15.07 11.00 -3.23
N TYR A 166 -14.23 11.35 -2.28
CA TYR A 166 -13.70 12.71 -2.11
C TYR A 166 -12.99 13.23 -3.36
N PHE A 167 -12.25 12.36 -4.06
CA PHE A 167 -11.54 12.71 -5.28
C PHE A 167 -12.38 12.50 -6.57
N ALA A 168 -13.66 12.14 -6.46
CA ALA A 168 -14.51 11.76 -7.59
C ALA A 168 -13.88 10.70 -8.52
N ASP A 169 -13.11 9.76 -7.96
CA ASP A 169 -12.53 8.69 -8.76
C ASP A 169 -13.56 7.55 -8.97
N PHE A 170 -14.41 7.71 -9.99
CA PHE A 170 -15.46 6.75 -10.35
C PHE A 170 -14.94 5.34 -10.56
N TYR A 171 -13.80 5.21 -11.23
CA TYR A 171 -13.22 3.90 -11.52
C TYR A 171 -12.84 3.18 -10.23
N THR A 172 -12.06 3.85 -9.37
CA THR A 172 -11.62 3.27 -8.10
C THR A 172 -12.80 3.01 -7.16
N ALA A 173 -13.77 3.92 -7.09
CA ALA A 173 -14.97 3.72 -6.28
C ALA A 173 -15.80 2.51 -6.75
N SER A 174 -16.07 2.41 -8.06
CA SER A 174 -16.80 1.27 -8.64
C SER A 174 -16.07 -0.05 -8.41
N LEU A 175 -14.74 -0.03 -8.51
CA LEU A 175 -13.92 -1.20 -8.24
C LEU A 175 -14.00 -1.62 -6.77
N LEU A 176 -13.86 -0.69 -5.83
CA LEU A 176 -13.98 -0.96 -4.39
C LEU A 176 -15.37 -1.52 -4.04
N ILE A 177 -16.43 -0.93 -4.60
CA ILE A 177 -17.82 -1.40 -4.42
C ILE A 177 -17.99 -2.82 -4.98
N HIS A 178 -17.45 -3.09 -6.17
CA HIS A 178 -17.48 -4.43 -6.77
C HIS A 178 -16.82 -5.48 -5.87
N TYR A 179 -15.75 -5.11 -5.15
CA TYR A 179 -15.06 -5.96 -4.18
C TYR A 179 -15.64 -5.90 -2.76
N GLY A 180 -16.83 -5.32 -2.58
CA GLY A 180 -17.59 -5.38 -1.34
C GLY A 180 -17.26 -4.24 -0.35
N ALA A 181 -16.86 -3.08 -0.82
CA ALA A 181 -16.78 -1.90 0.04
C ALA A 181 -18.18 -1.51 0.56
N ASP A 182 -18.27 -1.23 1.86
CA ASP A 182 -19.49 -0.79 2.50
C ASP A 182 -19.79 0.68 2.15
N LEU A 183 -20.96 0.92 1.56
CA LEU A 183 -21.45 2.24 1.18
C LEU A 183 -21.91 3.11 2.36
N ASN A 184 -22.05 2.50 3.54
CA ASN A 184 -22.66 3.17 4.69
C ASN A 184 -21.72 3.29 5.90
N THR A 185 -20.41 3.07 5.71
CA THR A 185 -19.40 3.36 6.74
C THR A 185 -19.44 4.84 7.10
N GLU A 186 -19.06 5.14 8.35
CA GLU A 186 -19.07 6.49 8.91
C GLU A 186 -17.69 6.82 9.50
N SER A 187 -17.13 7.97 9.14
CA SER A 187 -15.87 8.44 9.72
C SER A 187 -16.07 8.86 11.18
N SER A 188 -15.06 8.68 12.03
CA SER A 188 -15.12 9.05 13.45
C SER A 188 -15.11 10.57 13.68
N PHE A 189 -14.64 11.33 12.70
CA PHE A 189 -14.70 12.80 12.68
C PHE A 189 -14.56 13.30 11.24
N PRO A 190 -15.54 14.06 10.68
CA PRO A 190 -16.69 14.68 11.36
C PRO A 190 -17.99 13.85 11.38
N ASN A 191 -17.98 12.56 11.49
CA ASN A 191 -19.12 11.63 11.42
C ASN A 191 -19.80 11.62 10.03
N TRP A 192 -19.00 11.73 8.99
CA TRP A 192 -19.46 11.71 7.61
C TRP A 192 -19.52 10.32 7.04
N LYS A 193 -20.54 10.08 6.23
CA LYS A 193 -20.68 8.83 5.45
C LYS A 193 -20.06 8.97 4.06
N VAL A 194 -19.98 7.86 3.36
CA VAL A 194 -19.44 7.78 1.99
C VAL A 194 -20.06 8.86 1.08
N LEU A 195 -21.39 9.07 1.18
CA LEU A 195 -22.11 10.03 0.36
C LEU A 195 -21.73 11.49 0.65
N ASP A 196 -21.42 11.80 1.92
CA ASP A 196 -21.00 13.16 2.29
C ASP A 196 -19.64 13.50 1.67
N PHE A 197 -18.73 12.53 1.58
CA PHE A 197 -17.46 12.69 0.86
C PHE A 197 -17.66 12.88 -0.64
N ALA A 198 -18.64 12.19 -1.25
CA ALA A 198 -18.95 12.38 -2.67
C ALA A 198 -19.52 13.78 -2.95
N MET A 199 -20.31 14.32 -2.03
CA MET A 199 -20.85 15.71 -2.16
C MET A 199 -19.72 16.75 -2.14
N LEU A 200 -18.66 16.54 -1.38
CA LEU A 200 -17.49 17.43 -1.38
C LEU A 200 -16.76 17.46 -2.72
N SER A 201 -16.93 16.45 -3.55
CA SER A 201 -16.35 16.40 -4.89
C SER A 201 -17.06 17.29 -5.91
N GLU A 202 -18.22 17.88 -5.52
CA GLU A 202 -19.07 18.71 -6.37
C GLU A 202 -19.49 18.03 -7.69
N ASN A 203 -19.61 16.70 -7.68
CA ASN A 203 -19.96 15.91 -8.85
C ASN A 203 -21.34 15.24 -8.67
N PRO A 204 -22.43 15.83 -9.22
CA PRO A 204 -23.80 15.34 -9.00
C PRO A 204 -24.05 13.96 -9.64
N ASP A 205 -23.38 13.63 -10.74
CA ASP A 205 -23.53 12.32 -11.38
C ASP A 205 -22.96 11.22 -10.50
N PHE A 206 -21.85 11.50 -9.83
CA PHE A 206 -21.24 10.55 -8.89
C PHE A 206 -22.09 10.35 -7.65
N GLU A 207 -22.64 11.43 -7.11
CA GLU A 207 -23.58 11.38 -5.99
C GLU A 207 -24.81 10.55 -6.34
N SER A 208 -25.41 10.81 -7.52
CA SER A 208 -26.59 10.06 -8.00
C SER A 208 -26.31 8.57 -8.13
N MET A 209 -25.17 8.19 -8.70
CA MET A 209 -24.73 6.79 -8.81
C MET A 209 -24.64 6.11 -7.43
N LEU A 210 -24.03 6.78 -6.45
CA LEU A 210 -23.90 6.23 -5.10
C LEU A 210 -25.26 6.03 -4.41
N ARG A 211 -26.20 6.99 -4.61
CA ARG A 211 -27.57 6.88 -4.09
C ARG A 211 -28.33 5.72 -4.71
N GLU A 212 -28.22 5.52 -6.03
CA GLU A 212 -28.81 4.38 -6.72
C GLU A 212 -28.27 3.03 -6.20
N LEU A 213 -27.00 2.99 -5.79
CA LEU A 213 -26.37 1.83 -5.16
C LEU A 213 -26.72 1.66 -3.68
N GLY A 214 -27.52 2.58 -3.10
CA GLY A 214 -28.00 2.47 -1.72
C GLY A 214 -27.15 3.19 -0.67
N ALA A 215 -26.26 4.08 -1.08
CA ALA A 215 -25.54 4.93 -0.13
C ALA A 215 -26.50 5.89 0.57
N LYS A 216 -26.34 6.02 1.90
CA LYS A 216 -27.13 6.93 2.73
C LYS A 216 -26.29 8.14 3.12
N GLY A 217 -26.93 9.32 3.14
CA GLY A 217 -26.31 10.56 3.61
C GLY A 217 -26.06 10.53 5.12
N GLY A 218 -25.07 11.31 5.55
CA GLY A 218 -24.79 11.59 6.95
C GLY A 218 -25.55 12.81 7.47
N ILE A 219 -25.06 13.37 8.57
CA ILE A 219 -25.70 14.47 9.31
C ILE A 219 -25.85 15.77 8.49
N GLY A 220 -25.06 15.95 7.43
CA GLY A 220 -25.12 17.14 6.59
C GLY A 220 -26.39 17.25 5.75
N TYR A 221 -27.13 16.17 5.55
CA TYR A 221 -28.35 16.14 4.71
C TYR A 221 -29.59 16.67 5.40
N ASP A 222 -29.73 16.42 6.71
CA ASP A 222 -30.91 16.83 7.48
C ASP A 222 -30.96 18.34 7.72
N LEU A 223 -29.89 19.07 7.40
CA LEU A 223 -29.81 20.53 7.53
C LEU A 223 -30.11 21.30 6.24
N LEU A 224 -30.23 20.60 5.10
CA LEU A 224 -30.45 21.21 3.77
C LEU A 224 -31.81 20.85 3.14
N THR A 225 -32.60 20.00 3.79
CA THR A 225 -34.00 19.69 3.44
C THR A 225 -34.95 20.25 4.47
#